data_a1ecd5648aa2e6a23911417cdec7f941
#
_entry.id   a1ecd5648aa2e6a23911417cdec7f941
#
_cell.length_a   1.000
_cell.length_b   1.000
_cell.length_c   1.000
_cell.angle_alpha   90.00
_cell.angle_beta   90.00
_cell.angle_gamma   90.00
#
_symmetry.space_group_name_H-M   'P 1'
#
loop_
_entity.id
_entity.type
_entity.pdbx_description
1 polymer ?
#
loop_
_entity_poly.entity_id
_entity_poly.type
_entity_poly.pdbx_seq_one_letter_code
_entity_poly.pdbx_strand_id
1 'polypeptide(L)'
;MGSQPPAPGIGRRGFLSALSTRVAVFIDGANAYRAFKSTFGSSRYAPLRLAVELAAGRALVRAAFYVAAVPQEMDARLYAGQQAFLARLQAQRGLTLWTGRMAYAGGRWYEKGVDVKIATDMVALAYAGEYDVAVLVSGDGDLAPAVHEVRRIGRRVENAMTRARRSWHLVQESTRFIPIGRALFERCQP
;
A
#
# COMPACT_ATOMS: atom_id res chain seq x y z
N MET A 1 -27.70 31.03 -48.57
CA MET A 1 -26.34 30.70 -48.15
C MET A 1 -26.17 31.08 -46.71
N GLY A 2 -26.40 30.15 -45.77
CA GLY A 2 -26.26 30.33 -44.34
C GLY A 2 -25.07 29.56 -43.85
N SER A 3 -24.04 30.23 -43.39
CA SER A 3 -22.85 29.64 -42.80
C SER A 3 -23.13 29.20 -41.38
N GLN A 4 -22.93 27.90 -41.12
CA GLN A 4 -23.04 27.27 -39.82
C GLN A 4 -21.82 27.65 -38.95
N PRO A 5 -21.95 28.01 -37.66
CA PRO A 5 -20.80 28.31 -36.82
C PRO A 5 -20.04 27.04 -36.47
N PRO A 6 -18.71 27.09 -36.25
CA PRO A 6 -17.91 25.95 -35.89
C PRO A 6 -18.23 25.41 -34.47
N ALA A 7 -18.22 24.11 -34.31
CA ALA A 7 -18.44 23.42 -33.04
C ALA A 7 -17.38 23.82 -31.97
N PRO A 8 -17.76 23.91 -30.70
CA PRO A 8 -16.81 24.27 -29.62
C PRO A 8 -15.72 23.20 -29.50
N GLY A 9 -14.47 23.64 -29.60
CA GLY A 9 -13.29 22.79 -29.45
C GLY A 9 -13.24 22.17 -28.05
N ILE A 10 -13.16 20.84 -28.02
CA ILE A 10 -12.93 20.04 -26.80
C ILE A 10 -11.55 20.42 -26.26
N GLY A 11 -11.53 21.11 -25.15
CA GLY A 11 -10.33 21.68 -24.57
C GLY A 11 -9.29 20.59 -24.22
N ARG A 12 -8.05 20.79 -24.64
CA ARG A 12 -6.87 19.94 -24.41
C ARG A 12 -6.64 19.54 -22.94
N ARG A 13 -7.24 20.18 -21.95
CA ARG A 13 -7.12 19.86 -20.52
C ARG A 13 -7.88 18.59 -20.11
N GLY A 14 -8.97 18.25 -20.76
CA GLY A 14 -9.74 17.02 -20.46
C GLY A 14 -9.05 15.74 -20.97
N PHE A 15 -8.27 15.85 -22.05
CA PHE A 15 -7.64 14.69 -22.69
C PHE A 15 -6.38 14.19 -21.93
N LEU A 16 -5.63 15.06 -21.24
CA LEU A 16 -4.44 14.69 -20.45
C LEU A 16 -4.80 14.05 -19.11
N SER A 17 -5.96 14.34 -18.53
CA SER A 17 -6.45 13.70 -17.31
C SER A 17 -6.84 12.23 -17.52
N ALA A 18 -7.21 11.82 -18.73
CA ALA A 18 -7.62 10.47 -19.07
C ALA A 18 -6.43 9.48 -19.25
N LEU A 19 -5.19 9.98 -19.30
CA LEU A 19 -3.98 9.18 -19.56
C LEU A 19 -3.10 8.94 -18.34
N SER A 20 -3.45 9.42 -17.15
CA SER A 20 -2.64 9.20 -15.95
C SER A 20 -2.92 7.80 -15.37
N THR A 21 -1.91 6.94 -15.34
CA THR A 21 -1.98 5.63 -14.71
C THR A 21 -2.41 5.75 -13.25
N ARG A 22 -3.51 5.11 -12.87
CA ARG A 22 -4.05 5.10 -11.51
C ARG A 22 -3.31 4.08 -10.66
N VAL A 23 -2.79 4.53 -9.52
CA VAL A 23 -2.01 3.70 -8.60
C VAL A 23 -2.74 3.57 -7.27
N ALA A 24 -2.91 2.33 -6.81
CA ALA A 24 -3.31 2.01 -5.44
C ALA A 24 -2.11 1.43 -4.68
N VAL A 25 -1.83 1.94 -3.48
CA VAL A 25 -0.73 1.46 -2.63
C VAL A 25 -1.31 0.76 -1.41
N PHE A 26 -0.90 -0.49 -1.20
CA PHE A 26 -1.30 -1.37 -0.11
C PHE A 26 -0.09 -1.59 0.80
N ILE A 27 -0.14 -1.10 2.04
CA ILE A 27 0.99 -1.16 2.97
C ILE A 27 0.68 -2.14 4.10
N ASP A 28 1.41 -3.25 4.12
CA ASP A 28 1.47 -4.15 5.25
C ASP A 28 2.31 -3.50 6.36
N GLY A 29 1.64 -2.98 7.38
CA GLY A 29 2.28 -2.17 8.41
C GLY A 29 3.28 -2.95 9.25
N ALA A 30 3.00 -4.19 9.59
CA ALA A 30 3.88 -5.02 10.40
C ALA A 30 5.13 -5.47 9.62
N ASN A 31 4.96 -5.86 8.35
CA ASN A 31 6.08 -6.20 7.47
C ASN A 31 6.99 -4.98 7.23
N ALA A 32 6.40 -3.83 6.90
CA ALA A 32 7.14 -2.58 6.70
C ALA A 32 7.89 -2.17 7.97
N TYR A 33 7.23 -2.23 9.15
CA TYR A 33 7.85 -1.94 10.44
C TYR A 33 9.10 -2.81 10.68
N ARG A 34 8.94 -4.14 10.58
CA ARG A 34 10.04 -5.11 10.79
C ARG A 34 11.19 -4.89 9.80
N ALA A 35 10.85 -4.69 8.51
CA ALA A 35 11.83 -4.50 7.45
C ALA A 35 12.63 -3.20 7.63
N PHE A 36 11.97 -2.09 7.91
CA PHE A 36 12.64 -0.79 8.06
C PHE A 36 13.48 -0.75 9.35
N LYS A 37 12.94 -1.27 10.46
CA LYS A 37 13.68 -1.38 11.72
C LYS A 37 14.97 -2.19 11.56
N SER A 38 14.89 -3.35 10.90
CA SER A 38 16.06 -4.21 10.71
C SER A 38 17.06 -3.68 9.67
N THR A 39 16.60 -2.94 8.64
CA THR A 39 17.47 -2.47 7.54
C THR A 39 18.05 -1.10 7.81
N PHE A 40 17.29 -0.18 8.45
CA PHE A 40 17.66 1.21 8.63
C PHE A 40 17.89 1.61 10.09
N GLY A 41 17.62 0.70 11.05
CA GLY A 41 17.68 0.98 12.49
C GLY A 41 16.46 1.74 13.01
N SER A 42 15.56 2.17 12.13
CA SER A 42 14.36 2.94 12.46
C SER A 42 13.17 2.45 11.65
N SER A 43 11.98 2.52 12.24
CA SER A 43 10.70 2.26 11.57
C SER A 43 9.80 3.51 11.55
N ARG A 44 10.36 4.68 11.83
CA ARG A 44 9.63 5.95 11.80
C ARG A 44 9.52 6.44 10.37
N TYR A 45 8.34 6.35 9.80
CA TYR A 45 8.01 6.86 8.47
C TYR A 45 6.55 7.31 8.41
N ALA A 46 6.22 8.14 7.43
CA ALA A 46 4.86 8.59 7.13
C ALA A 46 4.28 7.70 6.01
N PRO A 47 3.29 6.83 6.30
CA PRO A 47 2.75 5.88 5.31
C PRO A 47 2.19 6.55 4.06
N LEU A 48 1.50 7.69 4.19
CA LEU A 48 0.98 8.42 3.04
C LEU A 48 2.12 8.99 2.17
N ARG A 49 3.18 9.51 2.79
CA ARG A 49 4.36 9.99 2.05
C ARG A 49 5.04 8.86 1.29
N LEU A 50 5.16 7.68 1.92
CA LEU A 50 5.68 6.48 1.24
C LEU A 50 4.80 6.11 0.03
N ALA A 51 3.48 6.17 0.17
CA ALA A 51 2.56 5.89 -0.94
C ALA A 51 2.73 6.90 -2.10
N VAL A 52 2.87 8.18 -1.79
CA VAL A 52 3.13 9.24 -2.80
C VAL A 52 4.46 9.02 -3.53
N GLU A 53 5.53 8.72 -2.80
CA GLU A 53 6.84 8.41 -3.39
C GLU A 53 6.79 7.18 -4.30
N LEU A 54 6.08 6.12 -3.87
CA LEU A 54 5.91 4.90 -4.66
C LEU A 54 4.99 5.08 -5.87
N ALA A 55 4.04 6.02 -5.81
CA ALA A 55 3.24 6.39 -6.97
C ALA A 55 4.09 7.02 -8.09
N ALA A 56 5.23 7.63 -7.75
CA ALA A 56 6.23 8.14 -8.70
C ALA A 56 5.62 9.06 -9.78
N GLY A 57 4.83 10.05 -9.37
CA GLY A 57 4.19 11.04 -10.26
C GLY A 57 2.92 10.53 -10.97
N ARG A 58 2.57 9.25 -10.84
CA ARG A 58 1.29 8.70 -11.33
C ARG A 58 0.14 9.12 -10.43
N ALA A 59 -1.11 8.98 -10.87
CA ALA A 59 -2.28 9.32 -10.08
C ALA A 59 -2.47 8.35 -8.89
N LEU A 60 -2.11 8.76 -7.67
CA LEU A 60 -2.40 8.01 -6.45
C LEU A 60 -3.89 8.07 -6.15
N VAL A 61 -4.63 7.00 -6.44
CA VAL A 61 -6.09 6.91 -6.21
C VAL A 61 -6.44 6.30 -4.85
N ARG A 62 -5.51 5.56 -4.27
CA ARG A 62 -5.67 4.94 -2.94
C ARG A 62 -4.32 4.75 -2.26
N ALA A 63 -4.26 5.11 -0.98
CA ALA A 63 -3.23 4.67 -0.05
C ALA A 63 -3.92 3.95 1.11
N ALA A 64 -3.58 2.68 1.34
CA ALA A 64 -4.18 1.88 2.39
C ALA A 64 -3.10 1.28 3.30
N PHE A 65 -3.29 1.40 4.60
CA PHE A 65 -2.40 0.89 5.63
C PHE A 65 -3.12 -0.15 6.47
N TYR A 66 -2.52 -1.33 6.58
CA TYR A 66 -3.09 -2.49 7.27
C TYR A 66 -2.20 -2.90 8.43
N VAL A 67 -2.77 -3.11 9.61
CA VAL A 67 -2.03 -3.50 10.80
C VAL A 67 -2.94 -4.21 11.79
N ALA A 68 -2.42 -5.15 12.57
CA ALA A 68 -3.16 -5.70 13.69
C ALA A 68 -3.11 -4.74 14.89
N ALA A 69 -4.26 -4.53 15.53
CA ALA A 69 -4.32 -3.78 16.79
C ALA A 69 -3.70 -4.61 17.92
N VAL A 70 -2.69 -4.05 18.57
CA VAL A 70 -2.04 -4.65 19.75
C VAL A 70 -3.01 -4.56 20.94
N PRO A 71 -3.37 -5.65 21.60
CA PRO A 71 -4.19 -5.58 22.82
C PRO A 71 -3.35 -5.11 24.01
N GLN A 72 -4.00 -4.46 24.96
CA GLN A 72 -3.33 -3.92 26.14
C GLN A 72 -2.69 -5.02 27.01
N GLU A 73 -3.32 -6.20 27.03
CA GLU A 73 -2.86 -7.37 27.77
C GLU A 73 -1.55 -7.94 27.25
N MET A 74 -1.23 -7.68 25.98
CA MET A 74 0.03 -8.12 25.36
C MET A 74 1.21 -7.28 25.85
N ASP A 75 1.06 -5.96 25.83
CA ASP A 75 2.05 -4.97 26.25
C ASP A 75 1.39 -3.58 26.33
N ALA A 76 1.18 -3.08 27.54
CA ALA A 76 0.48 -1.80 27.76
C ALA A 76 1.23 -0.60 27.14
N ARG A 77 2.58 -0.61 27.13
CA ARG A 77 3.38 0.47 26.56
C ARG A 77 3.32 0.45 25.02
N LEU A 78 3.43 -0.73 24.43
CA LEU A 78 3.30 -0.93 23.00
C LEU A 78 1.89 -0.56 22.52
N TYR A 79 0.86 -0.97 23.28
CA TYR A 79 -0.53 -0.58 23.05
C TYR A 79 -0.69 0.94 23.01
N ALA A 80 -0.27 1.65 24.04
CA ALA A 80 -0.41 3.11 24.11
C ALA A 80 0.31 3.81 22.95
N GLY A 81 1.53 3.36 22.62
CA GLY A 81 2.29 3.88 21.50
C GLY A 81 1.61 3.62 20.15
N GLN A 82 1.05 2.42 19.95
CA GLN A 82 0.31 2.10 18.73
C GLN A 82 -0.99 2.90 18.63
N GLN A 83 -1.76 3.04 19.72
CA GLN A 83 -3.01 3.83 19.69
C GLN A 83 -2.75 5.27 19.26
N ALA A 84 -1.72 5.93 19.83
CA ALA A 84 -1.34 7.28 19.44
C ALA A 84 -0.91 7.35 17.95
N PHE A 85 -0.25 6.33 17.44
CA PHE A 85 0.12 6.24 16.02
C PHE A 85 -1.12 6.06 15.14
N LEU A 86 -2.02 5.12 15.47
CA LEU A 86 -3.24 4.85 14.71
C LEU A 86 -4.17 6.07 14.67
N ALA A 87 -4.33 6.78 15.79
CA ALA A 87 -5.11 8.02 15.84
C ALA A 87 -4.57 9.08 14.87
N ARG A 88 -3.25 9.23 14.78
CA ARG A 88 -2.64 10.15 13.79
C ARG A 88 -2.91 9.70 12.34
N LEU A 89 -2.87 8.39 12.06
CA LEU A 89 -3.16 7.88 10.73
C LEU A 89 -4.63 8.06 10.34
N GLN A 90 -5.56 7.84 11.28
CA GLN A 90 -7.00 8.04 11.07
C GLN A 90 -7.35 9.50 10.75
N ALA A 91 -6.65 10.45 11.38
CA ALA A 91 -6.83 11.88 11.11
C ALA A 91 -6.25 12.32 9.75
N GLN A 92 -5.46 11.47 9.09
CA GLN A 92 -4.76 11.84 7.85
C GLN A 92 -5.65 11.63 6.62
N ARG A 93 -6.04 12.73 5.97
CA ARG A 93 -6.79 12.67 4.71
C ARG A 93 -5.97 11.98 3.62
N GLY A 94 -6.61 11.11 2.84
CA GLY A 94 -5.98 10.38 1.73
C GLY A 94 -5.32 9.05 2.13
N LEU A 95 -5.38 8.66 3.42
CA LEU A 95 -4.96 7.36 3.89
C LEU A 95 -6.15 6.57 4.43
N THR A 96 -6.36 5.37 3.94
CA THR A 96 -7.31 4.40 4.50
C THR A 96 -6.59 3.54 5.51
N LEU A 97 -7.05 3.53 6.76
CA LEU A 97 -6.53 2.64 7.80
C LEU A 97 -7.48 1.47 7.99
N TRP A 98 -6.94 0.26 8.00
CA TRP A 98 -7.66 -0.94 8.42
C TRP A 98 -6.90 -1.64 9.54
N THR A 99 -7.63 -2.07 10.58
CA THR A 99 -7.05 -2.74 11.74
C THR A 99 -7.59 -4.17 11.86
N GLY A 100 -6.67 -5.14 11.78
CA GLY A 100 -6.90 -6.52 12.18
C GLY A 100 -6.83 -6.70 13.69
N ARG A 101 -6.81 -7.93 14.14
CA ARG A 101 -6.72 -8.28 15.56
C ARG A 101 -5.53 -9.17 15.85
N MET A 102 -5.07 -9.16 17.10
CA MET A 102 -4.18 -10.18 17.63
C MET A 102 -5.02 -11.31 18.25
N ALA A 103 -4.54 -12.54 18.13
CA ALA A 103 -5.08 -13.72 18.79
C ALA A 103 -3.97 -14.38 19.59
N TYR A 104 -4.30 -14.87 20.78
CA TYR A 104 -3.39 -15.62 21.63
C TYR A 104 -3.67 -17.11 21.52
N ALA A 105 -2.67 -17.90 21.15
CA ALA A 105 -2.77 -19.35 21.10
C ALA A 105 -1.37 -19.98 21.28
N GLY A 106 -1.31 -21.12 21.95
CA GLY A 106 -0.04 -21.85 22.15
C GLY A 106 1.06 -21.03 22.82
N GLY A 107 0.70 -20.12 23.75
CA GLY A 107 1.67 -19.28 24.45
C GLY A 107 2.21 -18.08 23.64
N ARG A 108 1.63 -17.79 22.46
CA ARG A 108 2.10 -16.72 21.55
C ARG A 108 0.96 -15.89 21.02
N TRP A 109 1.27 -14.64 20.67
CA TRP A 109 0.37 -13.74 19.96
C TRP A 109 0.60 -13.84 18.44
N TYR A 110 -0.50 -13.88 17.67
CA TYR A 110 -0.52 -13.93 16.22
C TYR A 110 -1.40 -12.84 15.64
N GLU A 111 -0.96 -12.24 14.55
CA GLU A 111 -1.82 -11.36 13.75
C GLU A 111 -2.89 -12.20 13.02
N LYS A 112 -4.11 -11.68 12.96
CA LYS A 112 -5.23 -12.31 12.26
C LYS A 112 -5.92 -11.32 11.34
N GLY A 113 -6.10 -11.74 10.09
CA GLY A 113 -6.92 -11.06 9.10
C GLY A 113 -6.23 -9.96 8.31
N VAL A 114 -5.00 -9.57 8.65
CA VAL A 114 -4.26 -8.51 7.93
C VAL A 114 -3.99 -8.94 6.48
N ASP A 115 -3.31 -10.06 6.28
CA ASP A 115 -2.96 -10.56 4.95
C ASP A 115 -4.19 -10.89 4.11
N VAL A 116 -5.20 -11.52 4.74
CA VAL A 116 -6.49 -11.82 4.10
C VAL A 116 -7.17 -10.53 3.62
N LYS A 117 -7.14 -9.47 4.44
CA LYS A 117 -7.73 -8.18 4.07
C LYS A 117 -6.96 -7.50 2.95
N ILE A 118 -5.63 -7.49 3.00
CA ILE A 118 -4.79 -6.96 1.92
C ILE A 118 -5.11 -7.70 0.61
N ALA A 119 -5.08 -9.03 0.63
CA ALA A 119 -5.36 -9.86 -0.53
C ALA A 119 -6.77 -9.60 -1.10
N THR A 120 -7.79 -9.57 -0.23
CA THR A 120 -9.18 -9.31 -0.62
C THR A 120 -9.33 -7.93 -1.24
N ASP A 121 -8.77 -6.88 -0.64
CA ASP A 121 -8.87 -5.52 -1.16
C ASP A 121 -8.14 -5.37 -2.50
N MET A 122 -6.93 -5.94 -2.63
CA MET A 122 -6.20 -5.92 -3.88
C MET A 122 -7.02 -6.52 -5.02
N VAL A 123 -7.59 -7.71 -4.82
CA VAL A 123 -8.36 -8.42 -5.83
C VAL A 123 -9.69 -7.73 -6.11
N ALA A 124 -10.47 -7.39 -5.07
CA ALA A 124 -11.78 -6.77 -5.23
C ALA A 124 -11.71 -5.42 -5.97
N LEU A 125 -10.73 -4.57 -5.60
CA LEU A 125 -10.54 -3.27 -6.23
C LEU A 125 -10.00 -3.39 -7.67
N ALA A 126 -9.24 -4.44 -7.98
CA ALA A 126 -8.80 -4.76 -9.34
C ALA A 126 -10.00 -5.11 -10.23
N TYR A 127 -10.92 -6.00 -9.74
CA TYR A 127 -12.16 -6.35 -10.44
C TYR A 127 -13.08 -5.14 -10.62
N ALA A 128 -13.19 -4.28 -9.61
CA ALA A 128 -13.97 -3.04 -9.70
C ALA A 128 -13.35 -1.99 -10.64
N GLY A 129 -12.14 -2.22 -11.15
CA GLY A 129 -11.47 -1.27 -12.03
C GLY A 129 -11.01 0.01 -11.34
N GLU A 130 -10.79 -0.02 -10.02
CA GLU A 130 -10.45 1.15 -9.23
C GLU A 130 -9.01 1.65 -9.47
N TYR A 131 -8.11 0.79 -9.95
CA TYR A 131 -6.73 1.13 -10.24
C TYR A 131 -6.19 0.37 -11.47
N ASP A 132 -5.06 0.83 -12.00
CA ASP A 132 -4.34 0.21 -13.11
C ASP A 132 -3.07 -0.50 -12.62
N VAL A 133 -2.49 -0.02 -11.52
CA VAL A 133 -1.30 -0.56 -10.87
C VAL A 133 -1.54 -0.66 -9.37
N ALA A 134 -1.35 -1.84 -8.79
CA ALA A 134 -1.19 -2.02 -7.36
C ALA A 134 0.29 -1.93 -6.98
N VAL A 135 0.63 -1.16 -5.96
CA VAL A 135 1.93 -1.23 -5.30
C VAL A 135 1.74 -1.90 -3.94
N LEU A 136 2.31 -3.08 -3.77
CA LEU A 136 2.25 -3.85 -2.53
C LEU A 136 3.55 -3.65 -1.74
N VAL A 137 3.44 -3.05 -0.55
CA VAL A 137 4.54 -2.89 0.39
C VAL A 137 4.48 -4.02 1.41
N SER A 138 5.04 -5.17 1.05
CA SER A 138 5.18 -6.34 1.93
C SER A 138 6.33 -7.24 1.46
N GLY A 139 6.94 -7.95 2.38
CA GLY A 139 7.87 -9.05 2.12
C GLY A 139 7.25 -10.42 2.40
N ASP A 140 5.92 -10.50 2.56
CA ASP A 140 5.22 -11.74 2.87
C ASP A 140 4.86 -12.52 1.60
N GLY A 141 5.45 -13.71 1.46
CA GLY A 141 5.19 -14.59 0.31
C GLY A 141 3.76 -15.10 0.21
N ASP A 142 3.01 -15.12 1.32
CA ASP A 142 1.63 -15.61 1.36
C ASP A 142 0.66 -14.69 0.58
N LEU A 143 1.09 -13.48 0.23
CA LEU A 143 0.35 -12.57 -0.65
C LEU A 143 0.57 -12.85 -2.15
N ALA A 144 1.47 -13.76 -2.53
CA ALA A 144 1.74 -14.07 -3.93
C ALA A 144 0.50 -14.56 -4.72
N PRO A 145 -0.41 -15.38 -4.15
CA PRO A 145 -1.66 -15.75 -4.85
C PRO A 145 -2.55 -14.56 -5.20
N ALA A 146 -2.63 -13.56 -4.32
CA ALA A 146 -3.39 -12.33 -4.60
C ALA A 146 -2.74 -11.50 -5.71
N VAL A 147 -1.41 -11.42 -5.72
CA VAL A 147 -0.64 -10.77 -6.80
C VAL A 147 -0.90 -11.45 -8.14
N HIS A 148 -0.84 -12.79 -8.16
CA HIS A 148 -1.15 -13.59 -9.34
C HIS A 148 -2.56 -13.29 -9.88
N GLU A 149 -3.56 -13.27 -9.01
CA GLU A 149 -4.95 -13.03 -9.40
C GLU A 149 -5.15 -11.61 -9.95
N VAL A 150 -4.58 -10.59 -9.31
CA VAL A 150 -4.61 -9.19 -9.79
C VAL A 150 -4.01 -9.09 -11.19
N ARG A 151 -2.91 -9.80 -11.47
CA ARG A 151 -2.29 -9.85 -12.79
C ARG A 151 -3.15 -10.60 -13.81
N ARG A 152 -3.82 -11.68 -13.39
CA ARG A 152 -4.76 -12.44 -14.23
C ARG A 152 -5.94 -11.57 -14.68
N ILE A 153 -6.37 -10.63 -13.86
CA ILE A 153 -7.41 -9.63 -14.20
C ILE A 153 -6.88 -8.57 -15.21
N GLY A 154 -5.57 -8.58 -15.52
CA GLY A 154 -4.96 -7.64 -16.44
C GLY A 154 -4.43 -6.36 -15.78
N ARG A 155 -4.34 -6.31 -14.44
CA ARG A 155 -3.72 -5.19 -13.73
C ARG A 155 -2.23 -5.48 -13.49
N ARG A 156 -1.44 -4.42 -13.29
CA ARG A 156 -0.03 -4.55 -12.94
C ARG A 156 0.15 -4.56 -11.43
N VAL A 157 1.12 -5.32 -10.93
CA VAL A 157 1.52 -5.31 -9.52
C VAL A 157 3.00 -5.01 -9.42
N GLU A 158 3.34 -4.00 -8.63
CA GLU A 158 4.70 -3.64 -8.25
C GLU A 158 4.90 -4.01 -6.79
N ASN A 159 5.87 -4.86 -6.46
CA ASN A 159 6.21 -5.18 -5.07
C ASN A 159 7.31 -4.25 -4.58
N ALA A 160 7.07 -3.54 -3.48
CA ALA A 160 8.02 -2.62 -2.89
C ALA A 160 8.46 -3.11 -1.50
N MET A 161 9.76 -3.32 -1.30
CA MET A 161 10.31 -3.75 -0.01
C MET A 161 11.83 -3.48 0.03
N THR A 162 12.43 -3.56 1.22
CA THR A 162 13.90 -3.54 1.34
C THR A 162 14.49 -4.82 0.72
N ARG A 163 15.67 -4.72 0.10
CA ARG A 163 16.31 -5.89 -0.54
C ARG A 163 16.53 -7.05 0.42
N ALA A 164 16.79 -6.76 1.71
CA ALA A 164 17.03 -7.78 2.73
C ALA A 164 15.77 -8.53 3.18
N ARG A 165 14.60 -7.94 2.95
CA ARG A 165 13.31 -8.49 3.42
C ARG A 165 12.32 -8.80 2.30
N ARG A 166 12.79 -8.78 1.04
CA ARG A 166 11.95 -9.16 -0.10
C ARG A 166 11.62 -10.66 -0.06
N SER A 167 10.41 -11.01 -0.41
CA SER A 167 10.03 -12.38 -0.70
C SER A 167 10.36 -12.72 -2.15
N TRP A 168 11.02 -13.85 -2.38
CA TRP A 168 11.27 -14.35 -3.73
C TRP A 168 9.96 -14.61 -4.50
N HIS A 169 8.97 -15.21 -3.85
CA HIS A 169 7.66 -15.48 -4.46
C HIS A 169 6.98 -14.18 -4.93
N LEU A 170 6.95 -13.14 -4.09
CA LEU A 170 6.38 -11.86 -4.49
C LEU A 170 7.14 -11.22 -5.65
N VAL A 171 8.47 -11.31 -5.65
CA VAL A 171 9.29 -10.74 -6.74
C VAL A 171 8.98 -11.45 -8.06
N GLN A 172 8.85 -12.78 -8.06
CA GLN A 172 8.53 -13.57 -9.26
C GLN A 172 7.12 -13.28 -9.78
N GLU A 173 6.14 -13.19 -8.88
CA GLU A 173 4.75 -12.92 -9.26
C GLU A 173 4.49 -11.46 -9.62
N SER A 174 5.33 -10.52 -9.20
CA SER A 174 5.13 -9.09 -9.47
C SER A 174 5.60 -8.71 -10.87
N THR A 175 4.97 -7.70 -11.48
CA THR A 175 5.41 -7.09 -12.73
C THR A 175 6.78 -6.42 -12.58
N ARG A 176 7.05 -5.90 -11.37
CA ARG A 176 8.28 -5.17 -11.06
C ARG A 176 8.54 -5.21 -9.55
N PHE A 177 9.83 -5.27 -9.17
CA PHE A 177 10.27 -5.03 -7.81
C PHE A 177 10.84 -3.62 -7.64
N ILE A 178 10.40 -2.91 -6.60
CA ILE A 178 10.87 -1.57 -6.22
C ILE A 178 11.68 -1.69 -4.93
N PRO A 179 12.99 -1.56 -4.96
CA PRO A 179 13.79 -1.60 -3.75
C PRO A 179 13.60 -0.30 -2.95
N ILE A 180 13.10 -0.42 -1.71
CA ILE A 180 13.09 0.68 -0.75
C ILE A 180 14.49 0.77 -0.14
N GLY A 181 15.27 1.71 -0.64
CA GLY A 181 16.62 2.03 -0.14
C GLY A 181 16.57 3.17 0.87
N ARG A 182 17.75 3.48 1.46
CA ARG A 182 17.90 4.53 2.50
C ARG A 182 17.38 5.89 2.03
N ALA A 183 17.75 6.33 0.85
CA ALA A 183 17.33 7.64 0.33
C ALA A 183 15.80 7.76 0.21
N LEU A 184 15.09 6.70 -0.27
CA LEU A 184 13.63 6.69 -0.31
C LEU A 184 13.04 6.70 1.11
N PHE A 185 13.58 5.87 2.02
CA PHE A 185 13.15 5.81 3.41
C PHE A 185 13.31 7.18 4.11
N GLU A 186 14.41 7.87 3.92
CA GLU A 186 14.69 9.21 4.50
C GLU A 186 13.69 10.26 4.01
N ARG A 187 13.33 10.27 2.72
CA ARG A 187 12.28 11.15 2.20
C ARG A 187 10.90 10.87 2.80
N CYS A 188 10.68 9.67 3.32
CA CYS A 188 9.42 9.29 3.95
C CYS A 188 9.38 9.55 5.46
N GLN A 189 10.42 10.13 6.08
CA GLN A 189 10.40 10.47 7.52
C GLN A 189 9.29 11.48 7.83
N PRO A 190 8.67 11.41 9.05
CA PRO A 190 7.60 12.31 9.48
C PRO A 190 8.02 13.77 9.52
#